data_83dc928333c613120599a68c9c835fe8
#
_entry.id   83dc928333c613120599a68c9c835fe8
#
_cell.length_a   1.000
_cell.length_b   1.000
_cell.length_c   1.000
_cell.angle_alpha   90.00
_cell.angle_beta   90.00
_cell.angle_gamma   90.00
#
_symmetry.space_group_name_H-M   'P 1'
#
loop_
_entity.id
_entity.type
_entity.pdbx_description
1 polymer ?
#
loop_
_entity_poly.entity_id
_entity_poly.type
_entity_poly.pdbx_seq_one_letter_code
_entity_poly.pdbx_strand_id
1 'polypeptide(L)'
;TKVSYRMKNQMNLSDAEMQTLVRWVNAGSPIDGDTDPLAMLEWPETKWTLAQELGEPDLIVKVPPQAIPATGVVDYRNIVLDLGLAEDRWVRASEVAPDKAEVLHHIITTVIPPEGAADPQTLFVNAINSLPEERAQAIRAEVFAALAAGNPPPVAKIFQENPDINLGGLLGGSDPDMGSVAGYAPGNSFNLAEEGVGGLLKAGTTLNLQLHYTTSGKEVTDATEIGIWFYPEDQIPEQRMGG
;
A
#
# COMPACT_ATOMS: atom_id res chain seq x y z
N THR A 1 -19.72 22.61 -21.81
CA THR A 1 -20.37 21.60 -20.96
C THR A 1 -19.31 21.05 -20.01
N LYS A 2 -19.36 21.40 -18.71
CA LYS A 2 -18.49 20.78 -17.70
C LYS A 2 -18.96 19.33 -17.51
N VAL A 3 -18.16 18.37 -17.94
CA VAL A 3 -18.39 16.97 -17.61
C VAL A 3 -18.01 16.80 -16.15
N SER A 4 -19.00 16.57 -15.30
CA SER A 4 -18.79 16.25 -13.89
C SER A 4 -18.55 14.74 -13.81
N TYR A 5 -17.33 14.34 -13.62
CA TYR A 5 -16.99 12.94 -13.27
C TYR A 5 -17.35 12.73 -11.81
N ARG A 6 -18.27 11.80 -11.56
CA ARG A 6 -18.54 11.30 -10.22
C ARG A 6 -17.62 10.10 -9.98
N MET A 7 -16.65 10.24 -9.10
CA MET A 7 -15.80 9.13 -8.70
C MET A 7 -16.61 8.12 -7.88
N LYS A 8 -16.40 6.83 -8.10
CA LYS A 8 -16.94 5.79 -7.26
C LYS A 8 -16.32 5.93 -5.86
N ASN A 9 -17.10 5.77 -4.80
CA ASN A 9 -16.69 5.93 -3.39
C ASN A 9 -16.24 7.35 -3.01
N GLN A 10 -16.78 8.36 -3.64
CA GLN A 10 -16.49 9.74 -3.29
C GLN A 10 -17.17 10.08 -1.95
N MET A 11 -16.35 10.27 -0.90
CA MET A 11 -16.79 10.66 0.45
C MET A 11 -16.94 12.18 0.54
N ASN A 12 -17.80 12.75 -0.28
CA ASN A 12 -18.08 14.19 -0.24
C ASN A 12 -19.19 14.47 0.77
N LEU A 13 -19.00 15.51 1.55
CA LEU A 13 -20.10 16.07 2.33
C LEU A 13 -21.18 16.63 1.41
N SER A 14 -22.44 16.41 1.76
CA SER A 14 -23.54 17.10 1.14
C SER A 14 -23.51 18.61 1.47
N ASP A 15 -24.21 19.44 0.69
CA ASP A 15 -24.30 20.87 0.97
C ASP A 15 -24.88 21.15 2.37
N ALA A 16 -25.79 20.35 2.86
CA ALA A 16 -26.37 20.45 4.19
C ALA A 16 -25.35 20.14 5.30
N GLU A 17 -24.57 19.08 5.14
CA GLU A 17 -23.50 18.72 6.07
C GLU A 17 -22.40 19.77 6.08
N MET A 18 -22.00 20.25 4.89
CA MET A 18 -21.02 21.35 4.78
C MET A 18 -21.51 22.61 5.48
N GLN A 19 -22.78 23.00 5.30
CA GLN A 19 -23.35 24.16 5.99
C GLN A 19 -23.42 23.95 7.51
N THR A 20 -23.70 22.73 7.96
CA THR A 20 -23.71 22.40 9.38
C THR A 20 -22.33 22.57 9.99
N LEU A 21 -21.29 22.03 9.34
CA LEU A 21 -19.90 22.18 9.76
C LEU A 21 -19.48 23.67 9.81
N VAL A 22 -19.80 24.44 8.76
CA VAL A 22 -19.48 25.86 8.70
C VAL A 22 -20.17 26.64 9.84
N ARG A 23 -21.45 26.35 10.12
CA ARG A 23 -22.17 26.99 11.24
C ARG A 23 -21.55 26.64 12.58
N TRP A 24 -21.18 25.39 12.80
CA TRP A 24 -20.53 24.93 14.02
C TRP A 24 -19.18 25.62 14.23
N VAL A 25 -18.33 25.72 13.21
CA VAL A 25 -17.05 26.44 13.26
C VAL A 25 -17.28 27.92 13.56
N ASN A 26 -18.22 28.60 12.88
CA ASN A 26 -18.53 30.02 13.10
C ASN A 26 -19.11 30.28 14.47
N ALA A 27 -19.74 29.32 15.12
CA ALA A 27 -20.22 29.38 16.50
C ALA A 27 -19.11 29.16 17.55
N GLY A 28 -17.86 28.99 17.13
CA GLY A 28 -16.72 28.73 18.01
C GLY A 28 -16.54 27.26 18.39
N SER A 29 -17.03 26.38 17.56
CA SER A 29 -16.91 24.92 17.74
C SER A 29 -17.39 24.42 19.11
N PRO A 30 -18.61 24.80 19.54
CA PRO A 30 -19.11 24.39 20.85
C PRO A 30 -19.22 22.89 20.98
N ILE A 31 -18.94 22.36 22.18
CA ILE A 31 -19.26 20.98 22.52
C ILE A 31 -20.77 20.93 22.81
N ASP A 32 -21.48 20.05 22.12
CA ASP A 32 -22.93 19.86 22.27
C ASP A 32 -23.19 18.66 23.19
N GLY A 33 -23.67 18.93 24.38
CA GLY A 33 -24.03 17.92 25.38
C GLY A 33 -22.93 17.51 26.35
N ASP A 34 -23.32 16.76 27.38
CA ASP A 34 -22.46 16.32 28.49
C ASP A 34 -21.79 14.96 28.19
N THR A 35 -22.12 14.32 27.06
CA THR A 35 -21.61 13.01 26.67
C THR A 35 -20.93 13.07 25.32
N ASP A 36 -19.74 12.48 25.22
CA ASP A 36 -19.06 12.28 23.94
C ASP A 36 -19.78 11.18 23.14
N PRO A 37 -20.46 11.51 22.01
CA PRO A 37 -21.14 10.49 21.22
C PRO A 37 -20.18 9.46 20.61
N LEU A 38 -18.89 9.82 20.41
CA LEU A 38 -17.88 8.88 19.90
C LEU A 38 -17.48 7.84 20.94
N ALA A 39 -17.55 8.16 22.23
CA ALA A 39 -17.31 7.21 23.31
C ALA A 39 -18.40 6.12 23.42
N MET A 40 -19.54 6.33 22.78
CA MET A 40 -20.66 5.37 22.74
C MET A 40 -20.65 4.47 21.50
N LEU A 41 -19.73 4.70 20.58
CA LEU A 41 -19.61 3.86 19.39
C LEU A 41 -18.97 2.52 19.76
N GLU A 42 -19.68 1.45 19.50
CA GLU A 42 -19.12 0.11 19.52
C GLU A 42 -18.37 -0.12 18.19
N TRP A 43 -17.06 -0.19 18.26
CA TRP A 43 -16.24 -0.52 17.10
C TRP A 43 -16.28 -2.04 16.87
N PRO A 44 -16.37 -2.51 15.61
CA PRO A 44 -16.33 -3.93 15.32
C PRO A 44 -15.05 -4.56 15.91
N GLU A 45 -15.20 -5.63 16.68
CA GLU A 45 -14.05 -6.39 17.21
C GLU A 45 -13.36 -7.24 16.13
N THR A 46 -13.95 -7.33 14.93
CA THR A 46 -13.40 -8.11 13.82
C THR A 46 -12.21 -7.38 13.22
N LYS A 47 -11.09 -8.08 13.10
CA LYS A 47 -9.87 -7.59 12.47
C LYS A 47 -10.10 -7.18 11.00
N TRP A 48 -10.91 -7.95 10.29
CA TRP A 48 -11.22 -7.78 8.88
C TRP A 48 -12.64 -7.26 8.70
N THR A 49 -12.77 -6.07 8.12
CA THR A 49 -14.08 -5.48 7.80
C THR A 49 -14.85 -6.36 6.81
N LEU A 50 -14.13 -6.86 5.79
CA LEU A 50 -14.71 -7.70 4.75
C LEU A 50 -15.11 -9.09 5.23
N ALA A 51 -14.62 -9.55 6.38
CA ALA A 51 -14.98 -10.87 6.91
C ALA A 51 -16.46 -11.01 7.26
N GLN A 52 -17.16 -9.91 7.51
CA GLN A 52 -18.61 -9.94 7.74
C GLN A 52 -19.40 -10.41 6.51
N GLU A 53 -18.88 -10.14 5.31
CA GLU A 53 -19.52 -10.50 4.04
C GLU A 53 -18.85 -11.71 3.37
N LEU A 54 -17.52 -11.79 3.42
CA LEU A 54 -16.74 -12.76 2.67
C LEU A 54 -16.21 -13.93 3.52
N GLY A 55 -16.33 -13.87 4.85
CA GLY A 55 -15.63 -14.78 5.76
C GLY A 55 -14.17 -14.38 5.96
N GLU A 56 -13.40 -15.21 6.67
CA GLU A 56 -11.97 -14.98 6.89
C GLU A 56 -11.19 -14.94 5.56
N PRO A 57 -10.08 -14.18 5.47
CA PRO A 57 -9.24 -14.16 4.27
C PRO A 57 -8.67 -15.55 3.95
N ASP A 58 -8.60 -15.88 2.66
CA ASP A 58 -7.98 -17.13 2.18
C ASP A 58 -6.45 -17.13 2.37
N LEU A 59 -5.84 -15.94 2.27
CA LEU A 59 -4.41 -15.74 2.49
C LEU A 59 -4.18 -14.51 3.39
N ILE A 60 -3.34 -14.69 4.41
CA ILE A 60 -2.89 -13.58 5.26
C ILE A 60 -1.39 -13.37 5.06
N VAL A 61 -1.04 -12.22 4.48
CA VAL A 61 0.35 -11.77 4.33
C VAL A 61 0.75 -10.98 5.56
N LYS A 62 1.75 -11.47 6.30
CA LYS A 62 2.24 -10.82 7.52
C LYS A 62 3.43 -9.94 7.19
N VAL A 63 3.29 -8.64 7.44
CA VAL A 63 4.42 -7.71 7.35
C VAL A 63 5.37 -8.00 8.53
N PRO A 64 6.68 -8.21 8.28
CA PRO A 64 7.63 -8.36 9.37
C PRO A 64 7.58 -7.16 10.33
N PRO A 65 7.70 -7.37 11.65
CA PRO A 65 7.60 -6.29 12.63
C PRO A 65 8.50 -5.11 12.32
N GLN A 66 7.94 -3.90 12.36
CA GLN A 66 8.60 -2.65 12.04
C GLN A 66 8.73 -1.80 13.30
N ALA A 67 9.97 -1.55 13.77
CA ALA A 67 10.20 -0.63 14.87
C ALA A 67 10.10 0.84 14.38
N ILE A 68 9.26 1.62 15.02
CA ILE A 68 9.01 3.03 14.71
C ILE A 68 9.47 3.88 15.90
N PRO A 69 10.38 4.86 15.70
CA PRO A 69 10.87 5.71 16.78
C PRO A 69 9.77 6.66 17.29
N ALA A 70 9.95 7.18 18.50
CA ALA A 70 9.02 8.14 19.09
C ALA A 70 8.93 9.45 18.30
N THR A 71 10.06 9.89 17.72
CA THR A 71 10.17 11.19 17.03
C THR A 71 11.12 11.09 15.84
N GLY A 72 11.08 12.07 14.97
CA GLY A 72 11.95 12.16 13.79
C GLY A 72 11.21 11.76 12.50
N VAL A 73 11.97 11.69 11.43
CA VAL A 73 11.48 11.24 10.11
C VAL A 73 11.71 9.75 9.98
N VAL A 74 10.71 9.04 9.49
CA VAL A 74 10.83 7.61 9.17
C VAL A 74 10.91 7.48 7.65
N ASP A 75 12.04 6.97 7.16
CA ASP A 75 12.21 6.73 5.74
C ASP A 75 11.28 5.65 5.22
N TYR A 76 10.98 5.70 3.92
CA TYR A 76 10.23 4.65 3.24
C TYR A 76 10.93 3.30 3.40
N ARG A 77 10.14 2.26 3.64
CA ARG A 77 10.64 0.89 3.74
C ARG A 77 10.04 0.06 2.62
N ASN A 78 10.90 -0.63 1.89
CA ASN A 78 10.47 -1.58 0.86
C ASN A 78 10.78 -3.00 1.34
N ILE A 79 9.74 -3.84 1.36
CA ILE A 79 9.83 -5.23 1.82
C ILE A 79 9.27 -6.12 0.73
N VAL A 80 10.05 -7.10 0.30
CA VAL A 80 9.61 -8.09 -0.67
C VAL A 80 9.22 -9.36 0.06
N LEU A 81 8.00 -9.83 -0.16
CA LEU A 81 7.45 -11.04 0.46
C LEU A 81 6.97 -12.02 -0.60
N ASP A 82 7.34 -13.27 -0.45
CA ASP A 82 6.77 -14.37 -1.22
C ASP A 82 5.36 -14.66 -0.70
N LEU A 83 4.39 -14.73 -1.60
CA LEU A 83 3.01 -15.06 -1.25
C LEU A 83 2.81 -16.57 -0.99
N GLY A 84 3.76 -17.40 -1.36
CA GLY A 84 3.67 -18.87 -1.22
C GLY A 84 2.60 -19.50 -2.09
N LEU A 85 2.17 -18.85 -3.18
CA LEU A 85 1.16 -19.38 -4.09
C LEU A 85 1.75 -20.52 -4.92
N ALA A 86 1.19 -21.72 -4.73
CA ALA A 86 1.58 -22.92 -5.50
C ALA A 86 0.88 -22.99 -6.89
N GLU A 87 -0.21 -22.24 -7.07
CA GLU A 87 -1.03 -22.19 -8.28
C GLU A 87 -1.55 -20.77 -8.52
N ASP A 88 -2.03 -20.51 -9.72
CA ASP A 88 -2.63 -19.25 -10.09
C ASP A 88 -3.95 -19.05 -9.33
N ARG A 89 -4.15 -17.86 -8.76
CA ARG A 89 -5.35 -17.53 -7.99
C ARG A 89 -5.93 -16.17 -8.43
N TRP A 90 -7.26 -16.14 -8.52
CA TRP A 90 -7.98 -14.91 -8.84
C TRP A 90 -8.36 -14.16 -7.56
N VAL A 91 -7.84 -12.94 -7.40
CA VAL A 91 -8.16 -12.06 -6.27
C VAL A 91 -9.53 -11.44 -6.47
N ARG A 92 -10.40 -11.58 -5.47
CA ARG A 92 -11.71 -10.97 -5.37
C ARG A 92 -11.70 -9.71 -4.50
N ALA A 93 -10.94 -9.76 -3.42
CA ALA A 93 -10.85 -8.66 -2.47
C ALA A 93 -9.51 -8.68 -1.73
N SER A 94 -9.16 -7.56 -1.15
CA SER A 94 -8.03 -7.42 -0.24
C SER A 94 -8.30 -6.37 0.82
N GLU A 95 -7.73 -6.55 2.00
CA GLU A 95 -7.83 -5.59 3.10
C GLU A 95 -6.51 -5.51 3.86
N VAL A 96 -6.10 -4.30 4.22
CA VAL A 96 -4.96 -4.04 5.11
C VAL A 96 -5.50 -3.82 6.52
N ALA A 97 -5.02 -4.60 7.46
CA ALA A 97 -5.32 -4.48 8.89
C ALA A 97 -4.08 -3.95 9.63
N PRO A 98 -3.97 -2.63 9.87
CA PRO A 98 -2.88 -2.06 10.63
C PRO A 98 -2.88 -2.57 12.08
N ASP A 99 -1.70 -2.98 12.59
CA ASP A 99 -1.55 -3.23 14.03
C ASP A 99 -1.43 -1.90 14.80
N LYS A 100 -0.72 -0.92 14.22
CA LYS A 100 -0.53 0.41 14.78
C LYS A 100 -0.97 1.50 13.80
N ALA A 101 -2.28 1.66 13.65
CA ALA A 101 -2.89 2.63 12.73
C ALA A 101 -2.44 4.07 12.99
N GLU A 102 -2.05 4.41 14.23
CA GLU A 102 -1.58 5.74 14.62
C GLU A 102 -0.23 6.13 14.02
N VAL A 103 0.55 5.16 13.52
CA VAL A 103 1.86 5.41 12.89
C VAL A 103 1.92 4.99 11.43
N LEU A 104 1.05 4.10 10.98
CA LEU A 104 1.03 3.68 9.58
C LEU A 104 0.34 4.74 8.72
N HIS A 105 1.12 5.43 7.89
CA HIS A 105 0.61 6.48 7.01
C HIS A 105 0.05 5.91 5.70
N HIS A 106 0.81 5.03 5.03
CA HIS A 106 0.31 4.29 3.88
C HIS A 106 1.11 3.02 3.59
N ILE A 107 0.45 2.10 2.89
CA ILE A 107 1.07 0.95 2.22
C ILE A 107 0.70 1.01 0.75
N ILE A 108 1.70 0.83 -0.11
CA ILE A 108 1.52 0.59 -1.53
C ILE A 108 2.10 -0.79 -1.83
N THR A 109 1.29 -1.66 -2.42
CA THR A 109 1.78 -2.96 -2.88
C THR A 109 2.05 -2.95 -4.38
N THR A 110 3.07 -3.67 -4.80
CA THR A 110 3.34 -3.93 -6.21
C THR A 110 3.50 -5.43 -6.40
N VAL A 111 2.78 -5.98 -7.35
CA VAL A 111 2.86 -7.39 -7.73
C VAL A 111 4.12 -7.61 -8.58
N ILE A 112 4.93 -8.58 -8.17
CA ILE A 112 6.11 -9.03 -8.92
C ILE A 112 5.80 -10.43 -9.44
N PRO A 113 5.56 -10.58 -10.75
CA PRO A 113 5.29 -11.88 -11.34
C PRO A 113 6.55 -12.77 -11.32
N PRO A 114 6.41 -14.11 -11.26
CA PRO A 114 7.55 -15.03 -11.15
C PRO A 114 8.52 -14.94 -12.34
N GLU A 115 8.01 -14.61 -13.53
CA GLU A 115 8.81 -14.46 -14.77
C GLU A 115 9.48 -13.09 -14.89
N GLY A 116 9.12 -12.14 -14.02
CA GLY A 116 9.60 -10.77 -14.03
C GLY A 116 10.46 -10.40 -12.82
N ALA A 117 10.83 -11.39 -12.01
CA ALA A 117 11.81 -11.19 -10.95
C ALA A 117 13.20 -10.99 -11.59
N ALA A 118 13.40 -9.81 -12.19
CA ALA A 118 14.73 -9.37 -12.55
C ALA A 118 15.59 -9.42 -11.28
N ASP A 119 16.81 -9.92 -11.39
CA ASP A 119 17.71 -9.93 -10.24
C ASP A 119 17.84 -8.50 -9.65
N PRO A 120 18.08 -8.37 -8.34
CA PRO A 120 18.13 -7.07 -7.68
C PRO A 120 19.09 -6.06 -8.34
N GLN A 121 20.10 -6.55 -9.03
CA GLN A 121 21.08 -5.73 -9.74
C GLN A 121 20.47 -5.14 -11.02
N THR A 122 19.76 -5.94 -11.79
CA THR A 122 19.00 -5.47 -12.98
C THR A 122 17.94 -4.45 -12.59
N LEU A 123 17.22 -4.69 -11.50
CA LEU A 123 16.23 -3.75 -10.96
C LEU A 123 16.85 -2.41 -10.59
N PHE A 124 17.97 -2.44 -9.88
CA PHE A 124 18.70 -1.25 -9.50
C PHE A 124 19.21 -0.45 -10.73
N VAL A 125 19.74 -1.14 -11.73
CA VAL A 125 20.18 -0.51 -12.99
C VAL A 125 19.01 0.12 -13.74
N ASN A 126 17.88 -0.56 -13.84
CA ASN A 126 16.67 -0.02 -14.47
C ASN A 126 16.13 1.20 -13.72
N ALA A 127 16.21 1.16 -12.36
CA ALA A 127 15.87 2.28 -11.50
C ALA A 127 16.64 3.55 -11.87
N ILE A 128 17.93 3.43 -11.93
CA ILE A 128 18.81 4.54 -12.27
C ILE A 128 18.54 5.04 -13.70
N ASN A 129 18.34 4.11 -14.64
CA ASN A 129 18.11 4.47 -16.04
C ASN A 129 16.76 5.15 -16.30
N SER A 130 15.80 5.06 -15.39
CA SER A 130 14.51 5.76 -15.49
C SER A 130 14.56 7.21 -15.00
N LEU A 131 15.66 7.62 -14.34
CA LEU A 131 15.83 8.98 -13.85
C LEU A 131 16.27 9.95 -14.97
N PRO A 132 16.09 11.27 -14.78
CA PRO A 132 16.71 12.26 -15.62
C PRO A 132 18.23 12.03 -15.71
N GLU A 133 18.79 12.15 -16.91
CA GLU A 133 20.17 11.72 -17.22
C GLU A 133 21.23 12.32 -16.27
N GLU A 134 21.06 13.58 -15.86
CA GLU A 134 21.98 14.25 -14.93
C GLU A 134 22.03 13.52 -13.57
N ARG A 135 20.87 13.15 -13.02
CA ARG A 135 20.76 12.39 -11.77
C ARG A 135 21.28 10.96 -11.93
N ALA A 136 20.93 10.32 -13.04
CA ALA A 136 21.39 8.97 -13.34
C ALA A 136 22.93 8.91 -13.41
N GLN A 137 23.58 9.91 -14.03
CA GLN A 137 25.04 10.00 -14.10
C GLN A 137 25.66 10.19 -12.72
N ALA A 138 25.09 11.05 -11.87
CA ALA A 138 25.60 11.25 -10.50
C ALA A 138 25.57 9.95 -9.69
N ILE A 139 24.45 9.21 -9.74
CA ILE A 139 24.31 7.93 -9.04
C ILE A 139 25.24 6.87 -9.62
N ARG A 140 25.36 6.77 -10.95
CA ARG A 140 26.33 5.85 -11.59
C ARG A 140 27.77 6.15 -11.15
N ALA A 141 28.17 7.43 -11.08
CA ALA A 141 29.49 7.83 -10.62
C ALA A 141 29.74 7.39 -9.16
N GLU A 142 28.75 7.52 -8.27
CA GLU A 142 28.85 7.07 -6.88
C GLU A 142 28.98 5.54 -6.79
N VAL A 143 28.19 4.79 -7.55
CA VAL A 143 28.26 3.33 -7.64
C VAL A 143 29.66 2.89 -8.14
N PHE A 144 30.13 3.49 -9.22
CA PHE A 144 31.47 3.16 -9.76
C PHE A 144 32.58 3.50 -8.78
N ALA A 145 32.51 4.63 -8.06
CA ALA A 145 33.48 4.99 -7.05
C ALA A 145 33.53 3.98 -5.89
N ALA A 146 32.37 3.49 -5.43
CA ALA A 146 32.28 2.45 -4.40
C ALA A 146 32.93 1.14 -4.89
N LEU A 147 32.59 0.69 -6.09
CA LEU A 147 33.11 -0.54 -6.70
C LEU A 147 34.65 -0.43 -6.92
N ALA A 148 35.15 0.72 -7.40
CA ALA A 148 36.55 0.96 -7.58
C ALA A 148 37.35 0.95 -6.25
N ALA A 149 36.69 1.31 -5.15
CA ALA A 149 37.24 1.23 -3.80
C ALA A 149 37.13 -0.17 -3.16
N GLY A 150 36.58 -1.15 -3.87
CA GLY A 150 36.31 -2.52 -3.37
C GLY A 150 35.13 -2.63 -2.40
N ASN A 151 34.28 -1.62 -2.36
CA ASN A 151 33.09 -1.59 -1.53
C ASN A 151 31.84 -2.01 -2.33
N PRO A 152 30.81 -2.59 -1.68
CA PRO A 152 29.53 -2.81 -2.33
C PRO A 152 28.88 -1.46 -2.70
N PRO A 153 28.03 -1.42 -3.76
CA PRO A 153 27.26 -0.23 -4.10
C PRO A 153 26.44 0.27 -2.91
N PRO A 154 26.39 1.58 -2.64
CA PRO A 154 25.67 2.14 -1.50
C PRO A 154 24.15 2.25 -1.78
N VAL A 155 23.52 1.13 -2.10
CA VAL A 155 22.13 1.02 -2.57
C VAL A 155 21.16 1.67 -1.58
N ALA A 156 21.30 1.36 -0.29
CA ALA A 156 20.42 1.91 0.75
C ALA A 156 20.50 3.44 0.83
N LYS A 157 21.72 4.01 0.75
CA LYS A 157 21.93 5.46 0.73
C LYS A 157 21.29 6.10 -0.51
N ILE A 158 21.50 5.49 -1.69
CA ILE A 158 20.96 6.00 -2.94
C ILE A 158 19.44 6.10 -2.87
N PHE A 159 18.74 5.09 -2.35
CA PHE A 159 17.28 5.14 -2.18
C PHE A 159 16.85 6.14 -1.10
N GLN A 160 17.61 6.29 -0.04
CA GLN A 160 17.35 7.29 1.00
C GLN A 160 17.45 8.72 0.47
N GLU A 161 18.45 9.00 -0.37
CA GLU A 161 18.67 10.32 -0.98
C GLU A 161 17.74 10.59 -2.19
N ASN A 162 17.12 9.54 -2.74
CA ASN A 162 16.23 9.61 -3.90
C ASN A 162 14.92 8.86 -3.63
N PRO A 163 14.07 9.34 -2.70
CA PRO A 163 12.84 8.67 -2.29
C PRO A 163 11.77 8.61 -3.41
N ASP A 164 11.94 9.40 -4.45
CA ASP A 164 11.12 9.39 -5.67
C ASP A 164 11.48 8.25 -6.64
N ILE A 165 12.58 7.52 -6.40
CA ILE A 165 12.84 6.30 -7.16
C ILE A 165 11.78 5.27 -6.82
N ASN A 166 10.83 5.11 -7.74
CA ASN A 166 9.75 4.14 -7.60
C ASN A 166 10.25 2.73 -7.90
N LEU A 167 10.66 2.00 -6.85
CA LEU A 167 11.01 0.59 -6.97
C LEU A 167 9.86 -0.26 -7.52
N GLY A 168 8.61 0.11 -7.21
CA GLY A 168 7.44 -0.59 -7.70
C GLY A 168 7.33 -0.58 -9.24
N GLY A 169 7.55 0.58 -9.86
CA GLY A 169 7.60 0.69 -11.33
C GLY A 169 8.82 0.03 -11.97
N LEU A 170 9.81 -0.31 -11.16
CA LEU A 170 11.10 -0.87 -11.59
C LEU A 170 11.21 -2.37 -11.38
N LEU A 171 10.47 -2.93 -10.44
CA LEU A 171 10.38 -4.36 -10.20
C LEU A 171 9.70 -5.15 -11.35
N GLY A 172 9.71 -4.56 -12.54
CA GLY A 172 9.05 -5.06 -13.73
C GLY A 172 7.66 -4.42 -13.81
N GLY A 173 7.38 -3.66 -14.82
CA GLY A 173 6.11 -2.93 -14.96
C GLY A 173 4.95 -3.69 -14.33
N SER A 174 4.05 -2.97 -13.66
CA SER A 174 2.89 -3.57 -13.01
C SER A 174 2.42 -4.78 -13.81
N ASP A 175 2.30 -5.93 -13.15
CA ASP A 175 1.75 -7.12 -13.82
C ASP A 175 0.53 -6.65 -14.62
N PRO A 176 0.47 -6.82 -15.94
CA PRO A 176 -0.66 -6.36 -16.73
C PRO A 176 -1.98 -6.98 -16.25
N ASP A 177 -1.89 -8.09 -15.53
CA ASP A 177 -3.04 -8.80 -14.95
C ASP A 177 -3.41 -8.29 -13.55
N MET A 178 -2.44 -7.73 -12.78
CA MET A 178 -2.68 -7.14 -11.47
C MET A 178 -1.51 -6.28 -10.98
N GLY A 179 -1.55 -4.98 -11.17
CA GLY A 179 -0.48 -4.06 -10.77
C GLY A 179 -0.28 -3.94 -9.25
N SER A 180 -1.37 -3.98 -8.48
CA SER A 180 -1.39 -3.86 -7.03
C SER A 180 -2.45 -4.77 -6.45
N VAL A 181 -2.13 -5.46 -5.35
CA VAL A 181 -3.10 -6.31 -4.62
C VAL A 181 -3.87 -5.50 -3.62
N ALA A 182 -3.18 -4.70 -2.81
CA ALA A 182 -3.75 -3.96 -1.70
C ALA A 182 -3.10 -2.59 -1.56
N GLY A 183 -3.83 -1.66 -1.00
CA GLY A 183 -3.32 -0.35 -0.61
C GLY A 183 -3.95 0.09 0.70
N TYR A 184 -3.23 0.92 1.44
CA TYR A 184 -3.73 1.51 2.67
C TYR A 184 -3.42 3.00 2.71
N ALA A 185 -4.42 3.76 3.11
CA ALA A 185 -4.29 5.10 3.64
C ALA A 185 -5.36 5.27 4.72
N PRO A 186 -5.21 6.15 5.72
CA PRO A 186 -6.24 6.38 6.73
C PRO A 186 -7.61 6.63 6.11
N GLY A 187 -8.59 5.80 6.49
CA GLY A 187 -9.95 5.82 5.94
C GLY A 187 -10.15 5.00 4.65
N ASN A 188 -9.11 4.35 4.12
CA ASN A 188 -9.21 3.45 2.98
C ASN A 188 -8.29 2.24 3.20
N SER A 189 -8.85 1.12 3.61
CA SER A 189 -8.10 -0.08 4.00
C SER A 189 -8.38 -1.30 3.13
N PHE A 190 -9.40 -1.28 2.29
CA PHE A 190 -9.77 -2.45 1.51
C PHE A 190 -10.13 -2.13 0.05
N ASN A 191 -9.96 -3.13 -0.79
CA ASN A 191 -10.46 -3.18 -2.15
C ASN A 191 -11.40 -4.38 -2.28
N LEU A 192 -12.61 -4.15 -2.77
CA LEU A 192 -13.56 -5.17 -3.15
C LEU A 192 -13.87 -5.02 -4.63
N ALA A 193 -13.55 -6.05 -5.42
CA ALA A 193 -13.85 -6.06 -6.83
C ALA A 193 -15.36 -6.09 -7.08
N GLU A 194 -15.79 -5.56 -8.21
CA GLU A 194 -17.15 -5.75 -8.68
C GLU A 194 -17.40 -7.24 -8.98
N GLU A 195 -18.64 -7.65 -8.96
CA GLU A 195 -19.01 -9.02 -9.33
C GLU A 195 -18.50 -9.35 -10.73
N GLY A 196 -17.86 -10.50 -10.87
CA GLY A 196 -17.25 -10.92 -12.14
C GLY A 196 -15.95 -10.23 -12.53
N VAL A 197 -15.37 -9.38 -11.65
CA VAL A 197 -14.07 -8.72 -11.86
C VAL A 197 -13.04 -9.29 -10.91
N GLY A 198 -11.85 -9.63 -11.40
CA GLY A 198 -10.76 -10.14 -10.54
C GLY A 198 -9.38 -9.86 -11.09
N GLY A 199 -8.39 -9.84 -10.20
CA GLY A 199 -6.97 -9.75 -10.54
C GLY A 199 -6.30 -11.12 -10.46
N LEU A 200 -5.49 -11.49 -11.46
CA LEU A 200 -4.79 -12.76 -11.47
C LEU A 200 -3.44 -12.64 -10.77
N LEU A 201 -3.23 -13.45 -9.74
CA LEU A 201 -1.91 -13.71 -9.16
C LEU A 201 -1.40 -15.07 -9.63
N LYS A 202 -0.25 -15.08 -10.26
CA LYS A 202 0.39 -16.31 -10.74
C LYS A 202 1.08 -17.07 -9.61
N ALA A 203 1.22 -18.37 -9.76
CA ALA A 203 2.05 -19.19 -8.88
C ALA A 203 3.47 -18.63 -8.78
N GLY A 204 4.03 -18.56 -7.56
CA GLY A 204 5.35 -17.99 -7.31
C GLY A 204 5.42 -16.44 -7.33
N THR A 205 4.28 -15.76 -7.36
CA THR A 205 4.22 -14.30 -7.26
C THR A 205 4.76 -13.82 -5.91
N THR A 206 5.54 -12.73 -5.95
CA THR A 206 5.97 -11.99 -4.76
C THR A 206 5.32 -10.61 -4.71
N LEU A 207 5.24 -10.01 -3.52
CA LEU A 207 4.80 -8.64 -3.33
C LEU A 207 5.95 -7.76 -2.86
N ASN A 208 6.13 -6.61 -3.49
CA ASN A 208 6.85 -5.50 -2.87
C ASN A 208 5.86 -4.64 -2.10
N LEU A 209 6.15 -4.38 -0.83
CA LEU A 209 5.42 -3.51 0.06
C LEU A 209 6.24 -2.25 0.28
N GLN A 210 5.76 -1.11 -0.20
CA GLN A 210 6.30 0.19 0.19
C GLN A 210 5.52 0.70 1.40
N LEU A 211 6.19 0.78 2.54
CA LEU A 211 5.64 1.21 3.82
C LEU A 211 6.09 2.63 4.12
N HIS A 212 5.15 3.47 4.50
CA HIS A 212 5.42 4.80 5.02
C HIS A 212 4.82 4.95 6.41
N TYR A 213 5.66 5.38 7.36
CA TYR A 213 5.29 5.59 8.75
C TYR A 213 5.48 7.04 9.17
N THR A 214 4.67 7.47 10.14
CA THR A 214 4.85 8.72 10.86
C THR A 214 5.05 8.43 12.35
N THR A 215 5.78 9.29 13.04
CA THR A 215 6.02 9.12 14.48
C THR A 215 4.84 9.65 15.30
N SER A 216 4.53 8.97 16.41
CA SER A 216 3.38 9.31 17.28
C SER A 216 3.78 9.88 18.65
N GLY A 217 5.07 10.17 18.87
CA GLY A 217 5.59 10.58 20.18
C GLY A 217 5.94 9.43 21.11
N LYS A 218 5.74 8.18 20.68
CA LYS A 218 6.06 6.94 21.41
C LYS A 218 6.76 5.96 20.49
N GLU A 219 7.71 5.21 21.01
CA GLU A 219 8.27 4.06 20.30
C GLU A 219 7.21 2.96 20.23
N VAL A 220 6.96 2.46 19.04
CA VAL A 220 6.03 1.37 18.80
C VAL A 220 6.61 0.37 17.79
N THR A 221 6.10 -0.86 17.82
CA THR A 221 6.38 -1.85 16.78
C THR A 221 5.07 -2.17 16.08
N ASP A 222 5.04 -1.96 14.77
CA ASP A 222 3.89 -2.29 13.92
C ASP A 222 4.10 -3.67 13.28
N ALA A 223 3.03 -4.47 13.26
CA ALA A 223 2.98 -5.80 12.64
C ALA A 223 1.70 -5.95 11.80
N THR A 224 1.53 -5.01 10.87
CA THR A 224 0.40 -4.97 9.94
C THR A 224 0.24 -6.28 9.18
N GLU A 225 -1.00 -6.65 8.89
CA GLU A 225 -1.32 -7.80 8.04
C GLU A 225 -2.16 -7.36 6.85
N ILE A 226 -2.07 -8.14 5.76
CA ILE A 226 -2.89 -7.96 4.55
C ILE A 226 -3.67 -9.24 4.33
N GLY A 227 -5.00 -9.15 4.36
CA GLY A 227 -5.92 -10.23 4.01
C GLY A 227 -6.21 -10.21 2.52
N ILE A 228 -6.23 -11.37 1.89
CA ILE A 228 -6.57 -11.53 0.48
C ILE A 228 -7.64 -12.62 0.38
N TRP A 229 -8.72 -12.29 -0.34
CA TRP A 229 -9.81 -13.22 -0.67
C TRP A 229 -9.74 -13.58 -2.13
N PHE A 230 -9.81 -14.86 -2.41
CA PHE A 230 -9.79 -15.37 -3.76
C PHE A 230 -11.20 -15.76 -4.24
N TYR A 231 -11.36 -15.80 -5.53
CA TYR A 231 -12.49 -16.53 -6.12
C TYR A 231 -12.31 -18.04 -5.87
N PRO A 232 -13.42 -18.81 -5.72
CA PRO A 232 -13.36 -20.27 -5.78
C PRO A 232 -12.62 -20.74 -7.04
N GLU A 233 -11.92 -21.87 -6.95
CA GLU A 233 -11.09 -22.39 -8.04
C GLU A 233 -11.86 -22.66 -9.36
N ASP A 234 -13.14 -22.95 -9.25
CA ASP A 234 -14.05 -23.19 -10.37
C ASP A 234 -14.68 -21.92 -10.94
N GLN A 235 -14.39 -20.73 -10.35
CA GLN A 235 -14.92 -19.44 -10.76
C GLN A 235 -13.82 -18.57 -11.35
N ILE A 236 -13.86 -18.40 -12.66
CA ILE A 236 -12.98 -17.45 -13.36
C ILE A 236 -13.75 -16.16 -13.61
N PRO A 237 -13.24 -15.00 -13.16
CA PRO A 237 -13.87 -13.72 -13.42
C PRO A 237 -14.02 -13.44 -14.91
N GLU A 238 -15.13 -12.82 -15.30
CA GLU A 238 -15.38 -12.45 -16.71
C GLU A 238 -14.49 -11.30 -17.18
N GLN A 239 -14.10 -10.43 -16.25
CA GLN A 239 -13.29 -9.25 -16.52
C GLN A 239 -12.05 -9.21 -15.62
N ARG A 240 -10.94 -8.76 -16.17
CA ARG A 240 -9.71 -8.55 -15.42
C ARG A 240 -9.72 -7.17 -14.78
N MET A 241 -9.21 -7.11 -13.55
CA MET A 241 -8.89 -5.84 -12.90
C MET A 241 -7.75 -5.20 -13.70
N GLY A 242 -7.98 -4.04 -14.29
CA GLY A 242 -6.94 -3.29 -14.98
C GLY A 242 -5.91 -2.74 -13.97
N GLY A 243 -4.62 -2.83 -14.31
CA GLY A 243 -3.53 -2.16 -13.58
C GLY A 243 -3.43 -0.69 -13.93
#